data_03bcc3c216b1718e13514c315f337560
#
_entry.id   03bcc3c216b1718e13514c315f337560
#
_cell.length_a   1.000
_cell.length_b   1.000
_cell.length_c   1.000
_cell.angle_alpha   90.00
_cell.angle_beta   90.00
_cell.angle_gamma   90.00
#
_symmetry.space_group_name_H-M   'P 1'
#
loop_
_entity.id
_entity.type
_entity.pdbx_description
1 polymer ?
#
loop_
_entity_poly.entity_id
_entity_poly.type
_entity_poly.pdbx_seq_one_letter_code
_entity_poly.pdbx_strand_id
1 'polypeptide(L)'
;MEEFKYLGTNLTNQNSIAEEIKNRLRSGNACYHSVQNISSSRFLSKYLKIKIYRTTILRVVLYECEIWSLTLREERKLRVFENMVLRRIFGPRKDEVTGERRKLHNEELNDLYSSPYIVRVIKLRRMRWAGHVACMGEERGVYRVLVGETGGNETTGET
;
A
#
# COMPACT_ATOMS: atom_id res chain seq x y z
N MET A 1 19.43 -20.12 4.61
CA MET A 1 18.82 -18.82 4.24
C MET A 1 18.83 -17.95 5.50
N GLU A 2 19.59 -16.90 5.49
CA GLU A 2 19.60 -15.98 6.63
C GLU A 2 18.47 -14.96 6.41
N GLU A 3 17.47 -15.00 7.27
CA GLU A 3 16.43 -13.97 7.36
C GLU A 3 16.89 -12.96 8.40
N PHE A 4 16.96 -11.69 8.00
CA PHE A 4 17.24 -10.59 8.91
C PHE A 4 16.03 -9.66 8.99
N LYS A 5 15.54 -9.44 10.20
CA LYS A 5 14.41 -8.56 10.45
C LYS A 5 14.90 -7.18 10.86
N TYR A 6 14.66 -6.18 10.01
CA TYR A 6 15.03 -4.79 10.27
C TYR A 6 13.78 -3.89 10.23
N LEU A 7 13.53 -3.17 11.32
CA LEU A 7 12.39 -2.23 11.46
C LEU A 7 11.03 -2.80 11.02
N GLY A 8 10.82 -4.11 11.23
CA GLY A 8 9.56 -4.78 10.87
C GLY A 8 9.52 -5.34 9.44
N THR A 9 10.55 -5.13 8.64
CA THR A 9 10.71 -5.70 7.29
C THR A 9 11.64 -6.90 7.33
N ASN A 10 11.22 -8.03 6.73
CA ASN A 10 12.07 -9.20 6.57
C ASN A 10 12.98 -8.99 5.37
N LEU A 11 14.26 -8.82 5.61
CA LEU A 11 15.29 -8.82 4.56
C LEU A 11 15.72 -10.27 4.32
N THR A 12 15.35 -10.81 3.18
CA THR A 12 15.82 -12.10 2.69
C THR A 12 16.76 -11.87 1.51
N ASN A 13 17.68 -12.81 1.24
CA ASN A 13 18.56 -12.76 0.07
C ASN A 13 17.79 -12.72 -1.27
N GLN A 14 16.50 -13.03 -1.26
CA GLN A 14 15.53 -12.82 -2.34
C GLN A 14 14.49 -11.80 -1.86
N ASN A 15 14.89 -10.54 -1.75
CA ASN A 15 14.05 -9.45 -1.29
C ASN A 15 12.82 -9.31 -2.19
N SER A 16 11.79 -10.10 -1.94
CA SER A 16 10.59 -10.17 -2.74
C SER A 16 9.61 -9.11 -2.26
N ILE A 17 9.52 -8.01 -2.99
CA ILE A 17 8.49 -6.97 -2.81
C ILE A 17 7.09 -7.61 -2.74
N ALA A 18 6.87 -8.70 -3.47
CA ALA A 18 5.60 -9.45 -3.44
C ALA A 18 5.28 -10.05 -2.06
N GLU A 19 6.28 -10.57 -1.33
CA GLU A 19 6.08 -11.08 0.04
C GLU A 19 5.87 -9.94 1.03
N GLU A 20 6.59 -8.84 0.89
CA GLU A 20 6.38 -7.67 1.74
C GLU A 20 4.95 -7.12 1.57
N ILE A 21 4.49 -6.93 0.35
CA ILE A 21 3.12 -6.50 0.07
C ILE A 21 2.10 -7.47 0.67
N LYS A 22 2.33 -8.77 0.55
CA LYS A 22 1.46 -9.80 1.14
C LYS A 22 1.40 -9.68 2.67
N ASN A 23 2.54 -9.45 3.32
CA ASN A 23 2.63 -9.27 4.77
C ASN A 23 1.92 -7.97 5.19
N ARG A 24 2.11 -6.88 4.47
CA ARG A 24 1.42 -5.60 4.73
C ARG A 24 -0.09 -5.72 4.54
N LEU A 25 -0.55 -6.43 3.52
CA LEU A 25 -1.98 -6.69 3.32
C LEU A 25 -2.57 -7.56 4.43
N ARG A 26 -1.83 -8.56 4.94
CA ARG A 26 -2.25 -9.35 6.11
C ARG A 26 -2.37 -8.47 7.35
N SER A 27 -1.38 -7.63 7.62
CA SER A 27 -1.38 -6.70 8.75
C SER A 27 -2.52 -5.67 8.62
N GLY A 28 -2.73 -5.12 7.43
CA GLY A 28 -3.85 -4.23 7.14
C GLY A 28 -5.22 -4.88 7.34
N ASN A 29 -5.33 -6.17 6.96
CA ASN A 29 -6.56 -6.94 7.19
C ASN A 29 -6.78 -7.23 8.68
N ALA A 30 -5.73 -7.57 9.43
CA ALA A 30 -5.81 -7.73 10.88
C ALA A 30 -6.22 -6.43 11.58
N CYS A 31 -5.64 -5.29 11.18
CA CYS A 31 -6.06 -3.97 11.66
C CYS A 31 -7.53 -3.68 11.33
N TYR A 32 -7.97 -4.03 10.11
CA TYR A 32 -9.37 -3.88 9.74
C TYR A 32 -10.27 -4.69 10.67
N HIS A 33 -9.96 -5.96 10.94
CA HIS A 33 -10.77 -6.80 11.84
C HIS A 33 -10.81 -6.24 13.26
N SER A 34 -9.72 -5.68 13.77
CA SER A 34 -9.68 -5.05 15.10
C SER A 34 -10.62 -3.85 15.21
N VAL A 35 -10.81 -3.09 14.13
CA VAL A 35 -11.71 -1.92 14.11
C VAL A 35 -13.05 -2.20 13.43
N GLN A 36 -13.32 -3.45 13.06
CA GLN A 36 -14.51 -3.82 12.29
C GLN A 36 -15.80 -3.48 13.01
N ASN A 37 -15.89 -3.74 14.29
CA ASN A 37 -17.09 -3.43 15.11
C ASN A 37 -17.39 -1.94 15.09
N ILE A 38 -16.36 -1.10 15.17
CA ILE A 38 -16.46 0.35 15.09
C ILE A 38 -16.86 0.77 13.67
N SER A 39 -16.19 0.25 12.65
CA SER A 39 -16.44 0.60 11.25
C SER A 39 -17.79 0.11 10.73
N SER A 40 -18.34 -0.97 11.31
CA SER A 40 -19.65 -1.52 10.97
C SER A 40 -20.78 -0.84 11.73
N SER A 41 -20.48 -0.04 12.76
CA SER A 41 -21.46 0.67 13.56
C SER A 41 -22.31 1.59 12.68
N ARG A 42 -23.63 1.55 12.89
CA ARG A 42 -24.58 2.47 12.23
C ARG A 42 -24.51 3.90 12.80
N PHE A 43 -23.96 4.04 13.99
CA PHE A 43 -23.84 5.34 14.68
C PHE A 43 -22.68 6.21 14.14
N LEU A 44 -21.69 5.60 13.47
CA LEU A 44 -20.59 6.35 12.90
C LEU A 44 -20.91 6.88 11.51
N SER A 45 -20.66 8.17 11.32
CA SER A 45 -20.75 8.79 10.00
C SER A 45 -19.76 8.17 9.02
N LYS A 46 -20.08 8.19 7.72
CA LYS A 46 -19.18 7.72 6.65
C LYS A 46 -17.83 8.43 6.70
N TYR A 47 -17.83 9.71 7.03
CA TYR A 47 -16.60 10.50 7.18
C TYR A 47 -15.67 9.93 8.25
N LEU A 48 -16.20 9.60 9.44
CA LEU A 48 -15.40 9.01 10.52
C LEU A 48 -14.86 7.63 10.14
N LYS A 49 -15.67 6.81 9.47
CA LYS A 49 -15.23 5.50 8.97
C LYS A 49 -14.06 5.63 7.98
N ILE A 50 -14.14 6.57 7.06
CA ILE A 50 -13.03 6.86 6.12
C ILE A 50 -11.80 7.39 6.87
N LYS A 51 -11.99 8.22 7.88
CA LYS A 51 -10.89 8.71 8.72
C LYS A 51 -10.18 7.57 9.43
N ILE A 52 -10.91 6.62 10.02
CA ILE A 52 -10.35 5.42 10.64
C ILE A 52 -9.58 4.58 9.61
N TYR A 53 -10.16 4.34 8.44
CA TYR A 53 -9.48 3.64 7.35
C TYR A 53 -8.13 4.29 7.01
N ARG A 54 -8.10 5.60 6.80
CA ARG A 54 -6.90 6.34 6.41
C ARG A 54 -5.84 6.39 7.51
N THR A 55 -6.25 6.56 8.77
CA THR A 55 -5.32 6.75 9.89
C THR A 55 -4.81 5.44 10.46
N THR A 56 -5.56 4.37 10.36
CA THR A 56 -5.21 3.08 10.98
C THR A 56 -4.80 2.06 9.91
N ILE A 57 -5.71 1.70 9.02
CA ILE A 57 -5.49 0.60 8.07
C ILE A 57 -4.49 0.99 6.99
N LEU A 58 -4.73 2.15 6.36
CA LEU A 58 -3.91 2.60 5.24
C LEU A 58 -2.46 2.89 5.65
N ARG A 59 -2.23 3.38 6.86
CA ARG A 59 -0.87 3.61 7.37
C ARG A 59 -0.07 2.32 7.51
N VAL A 60 -0.69 1.25 7.99
CA VAL A 60 -0.04 -0.06 8.12
C VAL A 60 0.32 -0.63 6.74
N VAL A 61 -0.60 -0.52 5.78
CA VAL A 61 -0.36 -1.01 4.41
C VAL A 61 0.71 -0.19 3.69
N LEU A 62 0.73 1.13 3.90
CA LEU A 62 1.65 2.06 3.23
C LEU A 62 2.99 2.25 3.95
N TYR A 63 3.28 1.48 4.98
CA TYR A 63 4.56 1.59 5.68
C TYR A 63 5.69 1.13 4.76
N GLU A 64 6.71 1.98 4.57
CA GLU A 64 7.86 1.74 3.68
C GLU A 64 7.51 1.46 2.20
N CYS A 65 6.36 1.94 1.73
CA CYS A 65 5.93 1.69 0.36
C CYS A 65 6.73 2.50 -0.69
N GLU A 66 7.58 3.40 -0.26
CA GLU A 66 8.38 4.28 -1.14
C GLU A 66 9.38 3.48 -1.99
N ILE A 67 9.86 2.36 -1.45
CA ILE A 67 10.83 1.47 -2.13
C ILE A 67 10.15 0.43 -3.04
N TRP A 68 8.81 0.35 -3.03
CA TRP A 68 8.11 -0.70 -3.79
C TRP A 68 8.08 -0.42 -5.28
N SER A 69 8.66 -1.33 -6.06
CA SER A 69 8.49 -1.39 -7.51
C SER A 69 7.32 -2.33 -7.83
N LEU A 70 6.13 -1.75 -8.03
CA LEU A 70 4.91 -2.53 -8.20
C LEU A 70 4.82 -3.14 -9.59
N THR A 71 4.56 -4.44 -9.64
CA THR A 71 4.08 -5.14 -10.83
C THR A 71 2.56 -4.98 -10.98
N LEU A 72 2.04 -5.24 -12.17
CA LEU A 72 0.59 -5.20 -12.42
C LEU A 72 -0.19 -6.17 -11.51
N ARG A 73 0.42 -7.30 -11.15
CA ARG A 73 -0.18 -8.28 -10.24
C ARG A 73 -0.34 -7.73 -8.83
N GLU A 74 0.67 -7.02 -8.35
CA GLU A 74 0.68 -6.39 -7.03
C GLU A 74 -0.28 -5.20 -6.97
N GLU A 75 -0.31 -4.38 -8.01
CA GLU A 75 -1.32 -3.31 -8.12
C GLU A 75 -2.74 -3.85 -8.03
N ARG A 76 -3.03 -4.99 -8.69
CA ARG A 76 -4.34 -5.63 -8.63
C ARG A 76 -4.67 -6.10 -7.20
N LYS A 77 -3.72 -6.71 -6.49
CA LYS A 77 -3.92 -7.15 -5.09
C LYS A 77 -4.25 -5.97 -4.17
N LEU A 78 -3.51 -4.88 -4.30
CA LEU A 78 -3.74 -3.66 -3.52
C LEU A 78 -5.11 -3.04 -3.82
N ARG A 79 -5.52 -2.97 -5.08
CA ARG A 79 -6.85 -2.47 -5.48
C ARG A 79 -7.98 -3.36 -4.97
N VAL A 80 -7.81 -4.68 -5.04
CA VAL A 80 -8.81 -5.64 -4.53
C VAL A 80 -9.00 -5.46 -3.02
N PHE A 81 -7.90 -5.34 -2.28
CA PHE A 81 -7.93 -5.07 -0.84
C PHE A 81 -8.66 -3.77 -0.52
N GLU A 82 -8.28 -2.67 -1.17
CA GLU A 82 -8.91 -1.36 -0.96
C GLU A 82 -10.41 -1.39 -1.25
N ASN A 83 -10.80 -1.92 -2.40
CA ASN A 83 -12.20 -2.03 -2.78
C ASN A 83 -13.00 -2.92 -1.81
N MET A 84 -12.40 -3.97 -1.28
CA MET A 84 -13.01 -4.82 -0.26
C MET A 84 -13.31 -4.03 1.02
N VAL A 85 -12.32 -3.28 1.51
CA VAL A 85 -12.49 -2.47 2.73
C VAL A 85 -13.50 -1.35 2.52
N LEU A 86 -13.41 -0.63 1.40
CA LEU A 86 -14.33 0.47 1.08
C LEU A 86 -15.77 -0.01 0.92
N ARG A 87 -16.02 -1.16 0.27
CA ARG A 87 -17.37 -1.74 0.20
C ARG A 87 -17.95 -2.06 1.57
N ARG A 88 -17.13 -2.48 2.51
CA ARG A 88 -17.57 -2.74 3.89
C ARG A 88 -17.85 -1.45 4.66
N ILE A 89 -17.07 -0.38 4.41
CA ILE A 89 -17.30 0.95 5.01
C ILE A 89 -18.59 1.58 4.52
N PHE A 90 -18.81 1.58 3.21
CA PHE A 90 -19.98 2.20 2.60
C PHE A 90 -21.24 1.33 2.69
N GLY A 91 -21.04 0.01 2.77
CA GLY A 91 -22.14 -0.96 2.77
C GLY A 91 -22.80 -1.15 1.40
N PRO A 92 -23.82 -1.99 1.32
CA PRO A 92 -24.59 -2.20 0.10
C PRO A 92 -25.45 -0.97 -0.23
N ARG A 93 -25.60 -0.66 -1.50
CA ARG A 93 -26.54 0.35 -1.99
C ARG A 93 -27.88 -0.30 -2.31
N LYS A 94 -28.95 0.40 -2.00
CA LYS A 94 -30.28 -0.01 -2.42
C LYS A 94 -30.48 0.44 -3.87
N ASP A 95 -30.86 -0.48 -4.73
CA ASP A 95 -31.24 -0.17 -6.10
C ASP A 95 -32.57 0.59 -6.09
N GLU A 96 -32.64 1.70 -6.82
CA GLU A 96 -33.82 2.58 -6.82
C GLU A 96 -34.99 1.98 -7.60
N VAL A 97 -34.68 1.08 -8.56
CA VAL A 97 -35.68 0.46 -9.42
C VAL A 97 -36.21 -0.84 -8.83
N THR A 98 -35.33 -1.73 -8.38
CA THR A 98 -35.71 -3.06 -7.87
C THR A 98 -35.94 -3.06 -6.38
N GLY A 99 -35.45 -2.07 -5.64
CA GLY A 99 -35.48 -2.02 -4.18
C GLY A 99 -34.51 -2.99 -3.49
N GLU A 100 -33.79 -3.80 -4.25
CA GLU A 100 -32.85 -4.78 -3.75
C GLU A 100 -31.53 -4.15 -3.30
N ARG A 101 -30.85 -4.82 -2.35
CA ARG A 101 -29.52 -4.40 -1.90
C ARG A 101 -28.44 -5.05 -2.74
N ARG A 102 -27.68 -4.27 -3.47
CA ARG A 102 -26.54 -4.74 -4.26
C ARG A 102 -25.21 -4.21 -3.74
N LYS A 103 -24.13 -4.93 -4.07
CA LYS A 103 -22.78 -4.46 -3.81
C LYS A 103 -22.45 -3.27 -4.71
N LEU A 104 -21.72 -2.30 -4.16
CA LEU A 104 -21.21 -1.15 -4.93
C LEU A 104 -20.25 -1.61 -6.03
N HIS A 105 -20.42 -1.07 -7.22
CA HIS A 105 -19.46 -1.20 -8.32
C HIS A 105 -18.20 -0.37 -8.04
N ASN A 106 -17.10 -0.67 -8.74
CA ASN A 106 -15.83 0.04 -8.53
C ASN A 106 -15.95 1.53 -8.86
N GLU A 107 -16.70 1.89 -9.89
CA GLU A 107 -16.95 3.29 -10.28
C GLU A 107 -17.68 4.06 -9.17
N GLU A 108 -18.72 3.46 -8.60
CA GLU A 108 -19.44 4.06 -7.48
C GLU A 108 -18.57 4.23 -6.23
N LEU A 109 -17.62 3.31 -6.00
CA LEU A 109 -16.63 3.47 -4.93
C LEU A 109 -15.71 4.66 -5.20
N ASN A 110 -15.34 4.88 -6.47
CA ASN A 110 -14.51 6.00 -6.88
C ASN A 110 -15.19 7.34 -6.57
N ASP A 111 -16.49 7.43 -6.87
CA ASP A 111 -17.29 8.63 -6.65
C ASP A 111 -17.49 8.91 -5.16
N LEU A 112 -17.66 7.85 -4.36
CA LEU A 112 -17.85 7.96 -2.91
C LEU A 112 -16.56 8.22 -2.15
N TYR A 113 -15.42 7.73 -2.68
CA TYR A 113 -14.10 7.87 -2.09
C TYR A 113 -13.27 8.90 -2.85
N SER A 114 -13.42 10.17 -2.50
CA SER A 114 -12.75 11.31 -3.16
C SER A 114 -11.23 11.37 -2.94
N SER A 115 -10.64 10.38 -2.28
CA SER A 115 -9.20 10.35 -1.98
C SER A 115 -8.42 9.48 -2.95
N PRO A 116 -7.13 9.74 -3.15
CA PRO A 116 -6.30 8.92 -4.03
C PRO A 116 -6.24 7.46 -3.56
N TYR A 117 -6.38 6.52 -4.50
CA TYR A 117 -6.23 5.09 -4.23
C TYR A 117 -4.83 4.71 -3.78
N ILE A 118 -4.71 3.58 -3.05
CA ILE A 118 -3.46 3.04 -2.51
C ILE A 118 -2.35 3.05 -3.57
N VAL A 119 -2.60 2.52 -4.76
CA VAL A 119 -1.60 2.45 -5.84
C VAL A 119 -1.12 3.84 -6.26
N ARG A 120 -2.02 4.81 -6.34
CA ARG A 120 -1.66 6.20 -6.67
C ARG A 120 -0.84 6.84 -5.56
N VAL A 121 -1.20 6.60 -4.31
CA VAL A 121 -0.44 7.09 -3.15
C VAL A 121 0.97 6.52 -3.13
N ILE A 122 1.14 5.22 -3.39
CA ILE A 122 2.45 4.56 -3.47
C ILE A 122 3.30 5.21 -4.58
N LYS A 123 2.74 5.35 -5.78
CA LYS A 123 3.44 5.99 -6.90
C LYS A 123 3.85 7.43 -6.59
N LEU A 124 2.98 8.22 -5.96
CA LEU A 124 3.29 9.60 -5.55
C LEU A 124 4.39 9.66 -4.48
N ARG A 125 4.36 8.78 -3.49
CA ARG A 125 5.38 8.71 -2.45
C ARG A 125 6.73 8.30 -3.03
N ARG A 126 6.73 7.30 -3.91
CA ARG A 126 7.93 6.86 -4.62
C ARG A 126 8.54 7.97 -5.47
N MET A 127 7.74 8.71 -6.22
CA MET A 127 8.24 9.85 -7.01
C MET A 127 8.83 10.95 -6.12
N ARG A 128 8.19 11.23 -4.98
CA ARG A 128 8.71 12.21 -4.01
C ARG A 128 10.02 11.75 -3.40
N TRP A 129 10.11 10.47 -3.02
CA TRP A 129 11.33 9.87 -2.50
C TRP A 129 12.45 9.92 -3.54
N ALA A 130 12.18 9.52 -4.79
CA ALA A 130 13.14 9.60 -5.89
C ALA A 130 13.67 11.02 -6.13
N GLY A 131 12.78 12.02 -6.12
CA GLY A 131 13.18 13.42 -6.21
C GLY A 131 14.06 13.87 -5.03
N HIS A 132 13.77 13.38 -3.84
CA HIS A 132 14.59 13.67 -2.64
C HIS A 132 15.99 13.08 -2.75
N VAL A 133 16.07 11.82 -3.20
CA VAL A 133 17.34 11.12 -3.42
C VAL A 133 18.18 11.80 -4.50
N ALA A 134 17.54 12.21 -5.61
CA ALA A 134 18.22 12.94 -6.68
C ALA A 134 18.83 14.27 -6.20
N CYS A 135 18.18 14.95 -5.26
CA CYS A 135 18.71 16.19 -4.67
C CYS A 135 19.86 15.96 -3.69
N MET A 136 20.11 14.72 -3.23
CA MET A 136 21.18 14.40 -2.28
C MET A 136 22.56 14.27 -2.92
N GLY A 137 22.66 14.19 -4.25
CA GLY A 137 23.90 14.05 -5.01
C GLY A 137 24.36 12.60 -5.18
N GLU A 138 25.20 12.38 -6.18
CA GLU A 138 25.65 11.07 -6.65
C GLU A 138 26.54 10.30 -5.66
N GLU A 139 27.21 10.99 -4.75
CA GLU A 139 28.15 10.38 -3.80
C GLU A 139 27.47 9.55 -2.70
N ARG A 140 26.16 9.65 -2.54
CA ARG A 140 25.45 8.90 -1.50
C ARG A 140 24.93 7.56 -2.02
N GLY A 141 25.17 6.48 -1.25
CA GLY A 141 24.76 5.12 -1.60
C GLY A 141 23.28 4.95 -1.91
N VAL A 142 22.43 5.85 -1.43
CA VAL A 142 20.98 5.88 -1.70
C VAL A 142 20.70 6.23 -3.18
N TYR A 143 21.52 7.10 -3.80
CA TYR A 143 21.42 7.42 -5.23
C TYR A 143 21.71 6.19 -6.11
N ARG A 144 22.72 5.40 -5.76
CA ARG A 144 23.07 4.15 -6.45
C ARG A 144 21.93 3.14 -6.43
N VAL A 145 21.20 3.03 -5.30
CA VAL A 145 20.01 2.19 -5.18
C VAL A 145 18.90 2.66 -6.12
N LEU A 146 18.73 3.98 -6.29
CA LEU A 146 17.71 4.54 -7.17
C LEU A 146 18.00 4.26 -8.65
N VAL A 147 19.28 4.36 -9.06
CA VAL A 147 19.73 4.18 -10.46
C VAL A 147 19.93 2.70 -10.80
N GLY A 148 19.93 1.81 -9.79
CA GLY A 148 20.11 0.36 -10.01
C GLY A 148 21.57 -0.05 -10.21
N GLU A 149 22.53 0.81 -9.91
CA GLU A 149 23.94 0.45 -9.88
C GLU A 149 24.20 -0.42 -8.65
N THR A 150 24.19 -1.73 -8.86
CA THR A 150 24.78 -2.67 -7.90
C THR A 150 26.29 -2.49 -7.99
N GLY A 151 26.92 -2.03 -6.90
CA GLY A 151 28.35 -1.92 -6.83
C GLY A 151 29.03 -3.27 -7.15
N GLY A 152 29.43 -3.45 -8.39
CA GLY A 152 30.35 -4.50 -8.76
C GLY A 152 31.71 -4.16 -8.18
N ASN A 153 32.22 -5.02 -7.30
CA ASN A 153 33.63 -5.03 -6.93
C ASN A 153 34.46 -5.21 -8.20
N GLU A 154 35.01 -4.14 -8.73
CA GLU A 154 36.20 -4.23 -9.57
C GLU A 154 37.37 -4.59 -8.65
N THR A 155 37.63 -5.90 -8.54
CA THR A 155 38.94 -6.37 -8.12
C THR A 155 39.90 -6.09 -9.25
N THR A 156 40.54 -4.93 -9.26
CA THR A 156 41.76 -4.69 -10.00
C THR A 156 42.82 -5.58 -9.40
N GLY A 157 43.01 -6.75 -10.04
CA GLY A 157 44.24 -7.54 -9.88
C GLY A 157 45.32 -6.83 -10.62
N GLU A 158 46.21 -6.16 -9.92
CA GLU A 158 47.53 -5.83 -10.43
C GLU A 158 48.49 -6.94 -10.06
N THR A 159 49.12 -7.46 -11.13
CA THR A 159 50.29 -8.34 -11.14
C THR A 159 51.53 -7.61 -10.69
#